data_ac14a1c2981a4ef717b2d714349794e4
#
_entry.id   ac14a1c2981a4ef717b2d714349794e4
#
_cell.length_a   1.000
_cell.length_b   1.000
_cell.length_c   1.000
_cell.angle_alpha   90.00
_cell.angle_beta   90.00
_cell.angle_gamma   90.00
#
_symmetry.space_group_name_H-M   'P 1'
#
loop_
_entity.id
_entity.type
_entity.pdbx_description
1 polymer ?
#
loop_
_entity_poly.entity_id
_entity_poly.type
_entity_poly.pdbx_seq_one_letter_code
_entity_poly.pdbx_strand_id
1 'polypeptide(L)'
;KLICDTVFRVPPERREIGLMFQDFALFPHLSVADNVGFGLKTGTKAERRARIEELLERVDLLRFIDGYPHQLSGGEQQRVALARALAPRPKIMLMDEPFSGLDNRLRDDIRDETLGILKEEGTAVLLVTHEPEEAMRMADEIALMRDGKIVQQGAPYNVYTRPVDRASVAFFSDANVLRAEVSGALAHTVFGRFLAPGVPDGTQVDIVFRPQHLRIDFDRAGKGPLPTSTDGTAARAVVARARFMGNESLVEFVMDHDGSTLRATVPNVFLPQPGAVMWLTVRRDRCFVFPVHAAG
;
A
#
# COMPACT_ATOMS: atom_id res chain seq x y z
N LYS A 1 -29.27 -2.88 -6.85
CA LYS A 1 -30.45 -2.72 -5.98
C LYS A 1 -30.19 -1.61 -5.00
N LEU A 2 -31.10 -0.61 -4.89
CA LEU A 2 -30.98 0.46 -3.91
C LEU A 2 -31.11 -0.11 -2.50
N ILE A 3 -30.14 0.20 -1.60
CA ILE A 3 -30.12 -0.29 -0.23
C ILE A 3 -30.58 0.79 0.75
N CYS A 4 -30.29 2.04 0.46
CA CYS A 4 -30.65 3.17 1.31
C CYS A 4 -30.78 4.46 0.49
N ASP A 5 -31.81 5.25 0.80
CA ASP A 5 -31.93 6.66 0.44
C ASP A 5 -32.54 7.43 1.62
N THR A 6 -33.02 8.65 1.39
CA THR A 6 -33.63 9.48 2.43
C THR A 6 -34.97 8.94 2.96
N VAL A 7 -35.66 8.09 2.21
CA VAL A 7 -37.01 7.57 2.51
C VAL A 7 -37.00 6.07 2.78
N PHE A 8 -36.12 5.31 2.09
CA PHE A 8 -36.11 3.85 2.14
C PHE A 8 -34.79 3.32 2.73
N ARG A 9 -34.88 2.45 3.74
CA ARG A 9 -33.75 1.76 4.35
C ARG A 9 -34.01 0.26 4.45
N VAL A 10 -33.16 -0.54 3.81
CA VAL A 10 -33.13 -1.99 4.06
C VAL A 10 -32.49 -2.25 5.42
N PRO A 11 -33.13 -3.02 6.31
CA PRO A 11 -32.49 -3.43 7.56
C PRO A 11 -31.14 -4.11 7.33
N PRO A 12 -30.14 -3.88 8.19
CA PRO A 12 -28.77 -4.39 7.99
C PRO A 12 -28.69 -5.87 7.65
N GLU A 13 -29.46 -6.69 8.34
CA GLU A 13 -29.51 -8.15 8.19
C GLU A 13 -30.11 -8.64 6.87
N ARG A 14 -30.70 -7.74 6.07
CA ARG A 14 -31.26 -8.03 4.74
C ARG A 14 -30.47 -7.44 3.59
N ARG A 15 -29.31 -6.82 3.88
CA ARG A 15 -28.51 -6.13 2.86
C ARG A 15 -27.66 -7.06 2.01
N GLU A 16 -27.49 -8.32 2.44
CA GLU A 16 -26.60 -9.29 1.79
C GLU A 16 -25.11 -8.79 1.77
N ILE A 17 -24.72 -8.09 2.85
CA ILE A 17 -23.39 -7.53 3.05
C ILE A 17 -22.74 -8.26 4.23
N GLY A 18 -21.55 -8.80 4.01
CA GLY A 18 -20.66 -9.28 5.05
C GLY A 18 -19.81 -8.12 5.60
N LEU A 19 -19.50 -8.14 6.87
CA LEU A 19 -18.70 -7.11 7.51
C LEU A 19 -17.63 -7.77 8.37
N MET A 20 -16.38 -7.33 8.19
CA MET A 20 -15.24 -7.72 8.98
C MET A 20 -14.59 -6.48 9.58
N PHE A 21 -14.53 -6.42 10.91
CA PHE A 21 -13.94 -5.31 11.67
C PHE A 21 -12.46 -5.56 11.96
N GLN A 22 -11.74 -4.50 12.25
CA GLN A 22 -10.31 -4.50 12.58
C GLN A 22 -9.97 -5.41 13.80
N ASP A 23 -10.82 -5.42 14.81
CA ASP A 23 -10.68 -6.24 16.03
C ASP A 23 -11.34 -7.63 15.92
N PHE A 24 -11.70 -8.04 14.67
CA PHE A 24 -12.42 -9.26 14.32
C PHE A 24 -13.81 -9.38 14.95
N ALA A 25 -14.10 -8.70 16.05
CA ALA A 25 -15.37 -8.66 16.78
C ALA A 25 -16.00 -10.05 16.97
N LEU A 26 -15.19 -11.07 17.32
CA LEU A 26 -15.69 -12.40 17.64
C LEU A 26 -16.45 -12.37 18.96
N PHE A 27 -17.51 -13.17 19.06
CA PHE A 27 -18.27 -13.34 20.30
C PHE A 27 -17.49 -14.27 21.24
N PRO A 28 -16.93 -13.77 22.36
CA PRO A 28 -16.00 -14.55 23.18
C PRO A 28 -16.68 -15.70 23.94
N HIS A 29 -17.99 -15.62 24.12
CA HIS A 29 -18.83 -16.60 24.80
C HIS A 29 -19.41 -17.67 23.88
N LEU A 30 -19.25 -17.54 22.59
CA LEU A 30 -19.69 -18.51 21.57
C LEU A 30 -18.51 -19.37 21.11
N SER A 31 -18.79 -20.63 20.77
CA SER A 31 -17.83 -21.50 20.11
C SER A 31 -17.43 -20.97 18.72
N VAL A 32 -16.39 -21.52 18.12
CA VAL A 32 -16.00 -21.23 16.73
C VAL A 32 -17.15 -21.54 15.78
N ALA A 33 -17.79 -22.71 15.94
CA ALA A 33 -18.97 -23.07 15.15
C ALA A 33 -20.11 -22.07 15.29
N ASP A 34 -20.42 -21.65 16.54
CA ASP A 34 -21.50 -20.71 16.79
C ASP A 34 -21.17 -19.29 16.30
N ASN A 35 -19.90 -18.88 16.35
CA ASN A 35 -19.44 -17.64 15.73
C ASN A 35 -19.69 -17.68 14.22
N VAL A 36 -19.21 -18.71 13.51
CA VAL A 36 -19.39 -18.84 12.05
C VAL A 36 -20.88 -18.96 11.71
N GLY A 37 -21.63 -19.71 12.48
CA GLY A 37 -23.06 -19.94 12.27
C GLY A 37 -23.97 -18.77 12.64
N PHE A 38 -23.46 -17.72 13.28
CA PHE A 38 -24.25 -16.63 13.86
C PHE A 38 -25.16 -15.92 12.83
N GLY A 39 -24.67 -15.74 11.60
CA GLY A 39 -25.42 -15.12 10.50
C GLY A 39 -26.35 -16.06 9.73
N LEU A 40 -26.29 -17.37 9.95
CA LEU A 40 -27.08 -18.39 9.24
C LEU A 40 -28.50 -18.48 9.80
N LYS A 41 -29.41 -17.68 9.28
CA LYS A 41 -30.82 -17.62 9.73
C LYS A 41 -31.76 -18.57 8.96
N THR A 42 -31.32 -19.06 7.80
CA THR A 42 -32.12 -19.90 6.89
C THR A 42 -31.55 -21.30 6.78
N GLY A 43 -32.32 -22.26 6.31
CA GLY A 43 -31.93 -23.65 6.15
C GLY A 43 -32.14 -24.52 7.40
N THR A 44 -32.09 -25.83 7.20
CA THR A 44 -32.18 -26.83 8.28
C THR A 44 -30.92 -26.80 9.17
N LYS A 45 -30.99 -27.44 10.34
CA LYS A 45 -29.83 -27.56 11.23
C LYS A 45 -28.66 -28.27 10.55
N ALA A 46 -28.95 -29.31 9.73
CA ALA A 46 -27.95 -30.06 9.00
C ALA A 46 -27.26 -29.22 7.90
N GLU A 47 -28.03 -28.46 7.12
CA GLU A 47 -27.49 -27.55 6.08
C GLU A 47 -26.60 -26.46 6.70
N ARG A 48 -27.01 -25.86 7.81
CA ARG A 48 -26.20 -24.85 8.53
C ARG A 48 -24.91 -25.46 9.05
N ARG A 49 -24.97 -26.66 9.63
CA ARG A 49 -23.79 -27.37 10.13
C ARG A 49 -22.82 -27.71 8.99
N ALA A 50 -23.31 -28.21 7.88
CA ALA A 50 -22.49 -28.49 6.70
C ALA A 50 -21.79 -27.24 6.15
N ARG A 51 -22.49 -26.08 6.11
CA ARG A 51 -21.87 -24.79 5.69
C ARG A 51 -20.80 -24.32 6.64
N ILE A 52 -20.99 -24.48 7.95
CA ILE A 52 -19.98 -24.14 8.97
C ILE A 52 -18.74 -25.02 8.79
N GLU A 53 -18.91 -26.31 8.65
CA GLU A 53 -17.81 -27.27 8.45
C GLU A 53 -17.06 -27.00 7.14
N GLU A 54 -17.76 -26.79 6.05
CA GLU A 54 -17.18 -26.38 4.74
C GLU A 54 -16.27 -25.16 4.91
N LEU A 55 -16.75 -24.08 5.55
CA LEU A 55 -15.98 -22.85 5.70
C LEU A 55 -14.79 -23.03 6.65
N LEU A 56 -14.99 -23.77 7.76
CA LEU A 56 -13.89 -24.05 8.69
C LEU A 56 -12.82 -24.95 8.09
N GLU A 57 -13.18 -25.86 7.21
CA GLU A 57 -12.23 -26.68 6.45
C GLU A 57 -11.41 -25.79 5.48
N ARG A 58 -12.07 -24.88 4.75
CA ARG A 58 -11.42 -23.93 3.81
C ARG A 58 -10.42 -22.98 4.48
N VAL A 59 -10.67 -22.61 5.73
CA VAL A 59 -9.75 -21.77 6.50
C VAL A 59 -8.82 -22.56 7.44
N ASP A 60 -8.72 -23.89 7.26
CA ASP A 60 -7.91 -24.81 8.06
C ASP A 60 -8.15 -24.73 9.58
N LEU A 61 -9.41 -24.57 9.97
CA LEU A 61 -9.82 -24.42 11.38
C LEU A 61 -10.89 -25.45 11.84
N LEU A 62 -11.18 -26.48 11.03
CA LEU A 62 -12.17 -27.50 11.37
C LEU A 62 -11.87 -28.18 12.71
N ARG A 63 -10.59 -28.37 13.05
CA ARG A 63 -10.13 -28.95 14.34
C ARG A 63 -10.53 -28.14 15.56
N PHE A 64 -10.80 -26.84 15.39
CA PHE A 64 -11.20 -25.93 16.47
C PHE A 64 -12.70 -25.67 16.52
N ILE A 65 -13.52 -26.45 15.82
CA ILE A 65 -14.96 -26.20 15.65
C ILE A 65 -15.72 -26.02 16.96
N ASP A 66 -15.37 -26.77 18.01
CA ASP A 66 -15.96 -26.68 19.33
C ASP A 66 -15.15 -25.79 20.30
N GLY A 67 -14.03 -25.22 19.81
CA GLY A 67 -13.18 -24.32 20.60
C GLY A 67 -13.77 -22.92 20.74
N TYR A 68 -13.09 -22.06 21.49
CA TYR A 68 -13.49 -20.67 21.76
C TYR A 68 -12.43 -19.69 21.25
N PRO A 69 -12.82 -18.43 20.94
CA PRO A 69 -11.90 -17.42 20.41
C PRO A 69 -10.61 -17.23 21.22
N HIS A 70 -10.67 -17.26 22.54
CA HIS A 70 -9.50 -17.09 23.40
C HIS A 70 -8.47 -18.22 23.32
N GLN A 71 -8.80 -19.32 22.68
CA GLN A 71 -7.90 -20.46 22.44
C GLN A 71 -7.15 -20.37 21.12
N LEU A 72 -7.47 -19.35 20.31
CA LEU A 72 -6.96 -19.14 18.96
C LEU A 72 -5.92 -18.01 18.93
N SER A 73 -4.91 -18.15 18.09
CA SER A 73 -4.00 -17.07 17.72
C SER A 73 -4.75 -15.96 16.96
N GLY A 74 -4.15 -14.76 16.85
CA GLY A 74 -4.77 -13.64 16.12
C GLY A 74 -5.11 -13.98 14.67
N GLY A 75 -4.23 -14.68 13.94
CA GLY A 75 -4.49 -15.13 12.57
C GLY A 75 -5.62 -16.15 12.47
N GLU A 76 -5.74 -17.08 13.44
CA GLU A 76 -6.86 -18.03 13.52
C GLU A 76 -8.17 -17.32 13.83
N GLN A 77 -8.17 -16.33 14.75
CA GLN A 77 -9.35 -15.51 15.04
C GLN A 77 -9.82 -14.73 13.80
N GLN A 78 -8.89 -14.18 13.03
CA GLN A 78 -9.18 -13.50 11.76
C GLN A 78 -9.86 -14.45 10.77
N ARG A 79 -9.34 -15.66 10.59
CA ARG A 79 -9.93 -16.68 9.72
C ARG A 79 -11.34 -17.10 10.16
N VAL A 80 -11.60 -17.19 11.47
CA VAL A 80 -12.95 -17.40 11.99
C VAL A 80 -13.87 -16.22 11.66
N ALA A 81 -13.39 -14.98 11.80
CA ALA A 81 -14.17 -13.80 11.46
C ALA A 81 -14.49 -13.73 9.95
N LEU A 82 -13.54 -14.10 9.08
CA LEU A 82 -13.76 -14.24 7.66
C LEU A 82 -14.83 -15.29 7.35
N ALA A 83 -14.71 -16.50 7.92
CA ALA A 83 -15.68 -17.57 7.75
C ALA A 83 -17.08 -17.15 8.23
N ARG A 84 -17.19 -16.47 9.38
CA ARG A 84 -18.44 -15.90 9.89
C ARG A 84 -19.07 -14.91 8.91
N ALA A 85 -18.27 -14.01 8.36
CA ALA A 85 -18.76 -13.00 7.43
C ALA A 85 -19.20 -13.61 6.08
N LEU A 86 -18.55 -14.70 5.63
CA LEU A 86 -18.87 -15.43 4.41
C LEU A 86 -20.00 -16.43 4.55
N ALA A 87 -20.31 -16.90 5.79
CA ALA A 87 -21.31 -17.93 6.00
C ALA A 87 -22.67 -17.63 5.38
N PRO A 88 -23.21 -16.39 5.45
CA PRO A 88 -24.49 -16.03 4.82
C PRO A 88 -24.43 -15.89 3.29
N ARG A 89 -23.29 -16.13 2.64
CA ARG A 89 -23.04 -15.91 1.20
C ARG A 89 -23.34 -14.46 0.79
N PRO A 90 -22.62 -13.47 1.35
CA PRO A 90 -22.86 -12.07 1.03
C PRO A 90 -22.47 -11.76 -0.42
N LYS A 91 -23.17 -10.80 -1.05
CA LYS A 91 -22.78 -10.30 -2.38
C LYS A 91 -21.62 -9.31 -2.31
N ILE A 92 -21.48 -8.63 -1.17
CA ILE A 92 -20.43 -7.64 -0.93
C ILE A 92 -19.85 -7.91 0.45
N MET A 93 -18.53 -7.91 0.55
CA MET A 93 -17.76 -7.92 1.79
C MET A 93 -17.16 -6.55 2.03
N LEU A 94 -17.39 -6.00 3.21
CA LEU A 94 -16.71 -4.80 3.69
C LEU A 94 -15.67 -5.23 4.72
N MET A 95 -14.42 -4.85 4.52
CA MET A 95 -13.30 -5.21 5.39
C MET A 95 -12.59 -3.93 5.84
N ASP A 96 -12.55 -3.69 7.14
CA ASP A 96 -11.90 -2.51 7.72
C ASP A 96 -10.61 -2.93 8.41
N GLU A 97 -9.47 -2.61 7.80
CA GLU A 97 -8.12 -2.95 8.25
C GLU A 97 -7.96 -4.42 8.72
N PRO A 98 -8.40 -5.40 7.94
CA PRO A 98 -8.55 -6.77 8.41
C PRO A 98 -7.23 -7.44 8.79
N PHE A 99 -6.08 -6.93 8.33
CA PHE A 99 -4.76 -7.55 8.55
C PHE A 99 -3.86 -6.75 9.50
N SER A 100 -4.33 -5.64 10.08
CA SER A 100 -3.52 -4.74 10.92
C SER A 100 -2.97 -5.37 12.19
N GLY A 101 -3.67 -6.35 12.76
CA GLY A 101 -3.29 -7.05 14.00
C GLY A 101 -2.37 -8.27 13.80
N LEU A 102 -1.92 -8.56 12.58
CA LEU A 102 -1.15 -9.75 12.27
C LEU A 102 0.36 -9.52 12.32
N ASP A 103 1.09 -10.59 12.70
CA ASP A 103 2.54 -10.65 12.53
C ASP A 103 2.93 -10.57 11.05
N ASN A 104 3.98 -9.81 10.75
CA ASN A 104 4.44 -9.56 9.37
C ASN A 104 4.76 -10.83 8.57
N ARG A 105 5.23 -11.91 9.24
CA ARG A 105 5.59 -13.16 8.56
C ARG A 105 4.39 -13.96 8.09
N LEU A 106 3.30 -13.92 8.86
CA LEU A 106 2.06 -14.63 8.56
C LEU A 106 1.11 -13.81 7.67
N ARG A 107 1.31 -12.51 7.62
CA ARG A 107 0.40 -11.57 6.97
C ARG A 107 0.21 -11.86 5.48
N ASP A 108 1.31 -12.14 4.78
CA ASP A 108 1.28 -12.39 3.33
C ASP A 108 0.52 -13.67 2.98
N ASP A 109 0.78 -14.76 3.70
CA ASP A 109 0.11 -16.04 3.48
C ASP A 109 -1.40 -15.92 3.75
N ILE A 110 -1.77 -15.23 4.85
CA ILE A 110 -3.17 -15.02 5.21
C ILE A 110 -3.89 -14.10 4.21
N ARG A 111 -3.21 -13.09 3.65
CA ARG A 111 -3.77 -12.25 2.59
C ARG A 111 -4.09 -13.05 1.33
N ASP A 112 -3.15 -13.88 0.88
CA ASP A 112 -3.31 -14.70 -0.32
C ASP A 112 -4.41 -15.75 -0.15
N GLU A 113 -4.45 -16.42 1.01
CA GLU A 113 -5.50 -17.36 1.38
C GLU A 113 -6.89 -16.67 1.40
N THR A 114 -6.97 -15.51 2.07
CA THR A 114 -8.20 -14.70 2.13
C THR A 114 -8.67 -14.32 0.72
N LEU A 115 -7.77 -13.83 -0.13
CA LEU A 115 -8.09 -13.44 -1.50
C LEU A 115 -8.57 -14.63 -2.33
N GLY A 116 -7.95 -15.80 -2.16
CA GLY A 116 -8.37 -17.05 -2.79
C GLY A 116 -9.82 -17.41 -2.42
N ILE A 117 -10.14 -17.43 -1.14
CA ILE A 117 -11.48 -17.74 -0.63
C ILE A 117 -12.53 -16.76 -1.15
N LEU A 118 -12.22 -15.44 -1.13
CA LEU A 118 -13.14 -14.41 -1.62
C LEU A 118 -13.43 -14.53 -3.11
N LYS A 119 -12.42 -14.86 -3.92
CA LYS A 119 -12.58 -15.11 -5.36
C LYS A 119 -13.42 -16.34 -5.65
N GLU A 120 -13.20 -17.44 -4.93
CA GLU A 120 -13.98 -18.67 -5.07
C GLU A 120 -15.45 -18.49 -4.68
N GLU A 121 -15.73 -17.69 -3.64
CA GLU A 121 -17.11 -17.32 -3.24
C GLU A 121 -17.76 -16.33 -4.22
N GLY A 122 -17.00 -15.72 -5.14
CA GLY A 122 -17.52 -14.72 -6.09
C GLY A 122 -18.04 -13.44 -5.40
N THR A 123 -17.53 -13.12 -4.22
CA THR A 123 -17.93 -11.99 -3.41
C THR A 123 -17.18 -10.73 -3.82
N ALA A 124 -17.89 -9.64 -4.13
CA ALA A 124 -17.28 -8.34 -4.34
C ALA A 124 -16.74 -7.79 -3.00
N VAL A 125 -15.53 -7.22 -3.00
CA VAL A 125 -14.85 -6.77 -1.77
C VAL A 125 -14.59 -5.28 -1.81
N LEU A 126 -14.92 -4.58 -0.73
CA LEU A 126 -14.41 -3.25 -0.43
C LEU A 126 -13.49 -3.37 0.80
N LEU A 127 -12.20 -3.24 0.54
CA LEU A 127 -11.15 -3.28 1.56
C LEU A 127 -10.72 -1.85 1.90
N VAL A 128 -10.79 -1.47 3.16
CA VAL A 128 -10.19 -0.24 3.70
C VAL A 128 -8.88 -0.61 4.38
N THR A 129 -7.79 0.04 3.97
CA THR A 129 -6.47 -0.18 4.53
C THR A 129 -5.62 1.08 4.45
N HIS A 130 -4.71 1.24 5.39
CA HIS A 130 -3.63 2.23 5.34
C HIS A 130 -2.29 1.61 4.91
N GLU A 131 -2.27 0.32 4.61
CA GLU A 131 -1.09 -0.41 4.17
C GLU A 131 -0.99 -0.43 2.63
N PRO A 132 -0.01 0.25 2.02
CA PRO A 132 0.13 0.31 0.57
C PRO A 132 0.28 -1.07 -0.08
N GLU A 133 1.00 -1.99 0.59
CA GLU A 133 1.24 -3.35 0.07
C GLU A 133 -0.05 -4.15 -0.04
N GLU A 134 -0.97 -4.02 0.93
CA GLU A 134 -2.29 -4.66 0.88
C GLU A 134 -3.08 -4.19 -0.34
N ALA A 135 -3.16 -2.86 -0.51
CA ALA A 135 -3.87 -2.27 -1.63
C ALA A 135 -3.28 -2.74 -2.97
N MET A 136 -1.94 -2.75 -3.11
CA MET A 136 -1.26 -3.16 -4.34
C MET A 136 -1.42 -4.64 -4.66
N ARG A 137 -1.50 -5.51 -3.64
CA ARG A 137 -1.53 -6.97 -3.79
C ARG A 137 -2.95 -7.50 -4.01
N MET A 138 -3.93 -6.92 -3.31
CA MET A 138 -5.28 -7.49 -3.22
C MET A 138 -6.30 -6.83 -4.13
N ALA A 139 -6.12 -5.55 -4.49
CA ALA A 139 -7.14 -4.79 -5.18
C ALA A 139 -7.05 -4.89 -6.71
N ASP A 140 -8.19 -5.02 -7.37
CA ASP A 140 -8.31 -4.79 -8.81
C ASP A 140 -8.32 -3.29 -9.11
N GLU A 141 -8.84 -2.48 -8.18
CA GLU A 141 -8.91 -1.02 -8.28
C GLU A 141 -8.64 -0.38 -6.90
N ILE A 142 -7.81 0.67 -6.88
CA ILE A 142 -7.47 1.43 -5.67
C ILE A 142 -8.14 2.80 -5.77
N ALA A 143 -8.79 3.24 -4.69
CA ALA A 143 -9.26 4.60 -4.50
C ALA A 143 -8.48 5.26 -3.34
N LEU A 144 -7.62 6.23 -3.65
CA LEU A 144 -6.94 7.04 -2.63
C LEU A 144 -7.90 8.09 -2.08
N MET A 145 -8.09 8.07 -0.77
CA MET A 145 -8.95 9.01 -0.07
C MET A 145 -8.11 9.97 0.79
N ARG A 146 -8.46 11.26 0.74
CA ARG A 146 -7.88 12.30 1.58
C ARG A 146 -8.97 13.32 1.94
N ASP A 147 -9.05 13.69 3.23
CA ASP A 147 -10.03 14.67 3.75
C ASP A 147 -11.48 14.33 3.31
N GLY A 148 -11.84 13.04 3.33
CA GLY A 148 -13.17 12.56 2.96
C GLY A 148 -13.48 12.58 1.45
N LYS A 149 -12.48 12.83 0.58
CA LYS A 149 -12.64 12.88 -0.88
C LYS A 149 -11.72 11.87 -1.56
N ILE A 150 -12.21 11.24 -2.63
CA ILE A 150 -11.37 10.43 -3.50
C ILE A 150 -10.52 11.38 -4.35
N VAL A 151 -9.18 11.33 -4.18
CA VAL A 151 -8.22 12.16 -4.92
C VAL A 151 -7.69 11.47 -6.17
N GLN A 152 -7.66 10.13 -6.16
CA GLN A 152 -7.25 9.33 -7.31
C GLN A 152 -7.91 7.95 -7.23
N GLN A 153 -8.26 7.38 -8.39
CA GLN A 153 -8.80 6.03 -8.52
C GLN A 153 -8.24 5.37 -9.77
N GLY A 154 -8.01 4.05 -9.72
CA GLY A 154 -7.56 3.26 -10.86
C GLY A 154 -6.89 1.96 -10.47
N ALA A 155 -6.49 1.18 -11.47
CA ALA A 155 -5.73 -0.04 -11.25
C ALA A 155 -4.42 0.24 -10.47
N PRO A 156 -3.95 -0.68 -9.61
CA PRO A 156 -2.77 -0.50 -8.76
C PRO A 156 -1.55 0.06 -9.51
N TYR A 157 -1.23 -0.55 -10.65
CA TYR A 157 -0.13 -0.10 -11.50
C TYR A 157 -0.27 1.36 -11.94
N ASN A 158 -1.47 1.79 -12.33
CA ASN A 158 -1.72 3.17 -12.79
C ASN A 158 -1.59 4.18 -11.65
N VAL A 159 -2.15 3.87 -10.48
CA VAL A 159 -2.08 4.75 -9.30
C VAL A 159 -0.62 4.89 -8.85
N TYR A 160 0.16 3.81 -8.88
CA TYR A 160 1.57 3.82 -8.52
C TYR A 160 2.45 4.57 -9.53
N THR A 161 2.24 4.38 -10.85
CA THR A 161 3.11 4.92 -11.91
C THR A 161 2.71 6.30 -12.41
N ARG A 162 1.47 6.74 -12.15
CA ARG A 162 0.93 8.04 -12.56
C ARG A 162 0.22 8.72 -11.39
N PRO A 163 0.92 8.99 -10.28
CA PRO A 163 0.32 9.64 -9.11
C PRO A 163 -0.13 11.06 -9.46
N VAL A 164 -1.26 11.50 -8.89
CA VAL A 164 -1.83 12.84 -9.15
C VAL A 164 -1.09 13.95 -8.42
N ASP A 165 -0.42 13.64 -7.31
CA ASP A 165 0.33 14.60 -6.52
C ASP A 165 1.43 13.94 -5.68
N ARG A 166 2.24 14.77 -5.01
CA ARG A 166 3.33 14.33 -4.13
C ARG A 166 2.84 13.42 -2.99
N ALA A 167 1.70 13.70 -2.40
CA ALA A 167 1.17 12.91 -1.29
C ALA A 167 0.75 11.50 -1.76
N SER A 168 0.25 11.38 -3.00
CA SER A 168 -0.03 10.08 -3.63
C SER A 168 1.25 9.27 -3.89
N VAL A 169 2.39 9.92 -4.22
CA VAL A 169 3.70 9.22 -4.28
C VAL A 169 4.08 8.72 -2.88
N ALA A 170 4.01 9.61 -1.87
CA ALA A 170 4.45 9.34 -0.51
C ALA A 170 3.61 8.27 0.20
N PHE A 171 2.38 8.03 -0.23
CA PHE A 171 1.54 6.95 0.30
C PHE A 171 2.16 5.57 -0.01
N PHE A 172 2.71 5.37 -1.21
CA PHE A 172 3.22 4.04 -1.63
C PHE A 172 4.69 3.81 -1.32
N SER A 173 5.47 4.85 -1.04
CA SER A 173 6.91 4.72 -0.76
C SER A 173 7.48 6.02 -0.23
N ASP A 174 8.62 5.94 0.44
CA ASP A 174 9.44 7.11 0.65
C ASP A 174 9.70 7.84 -0.67
N ALA A 175 9.89 9.15 -0.60
CA ALA A 175 10.12 9.99 -1.77
C ALA A 175 11.20 11.04 -1.50
N ASN A 176 12.12 11.19 -2.46
CA ASN A 176 12.99 12.34 -2.56
C ASN A 176 12.26 13.49 -3.27
N VAL A 177 12.56 14.71 -2.88
CA VAL A 177 11.96 15.90 -3.45
C VAL A 177 13.06 16.93 -3.76
N LEU A 178 13.10 17.39 -5.00
CA LEU A 178 13.91 18.54 -5.41
C LEU A 178 12.97 19.68 -5.75
N ARG A 179 13.29 20.86 -5.30
CA ARG A 179 12.53 22.06 -5.66
C ARG A 179 13.23 22.83 -6.77
N ALA A 180 12.46 23.26 -7.77
CA ALA A 180 12.99 24.05 -8.88
C ALA A 180 11.92 25.01 -9.40
N GLU A 181 12.38 26.04 -10.13
CA GLU A 181 11.51 26.98 -10.85
C GLU A 181 11.44 26.57 -12.33
N VAL A 182 10.25 26.72 -12.92
CA VAL A 182 10.01 26.42 -14.34
C VAL A 182 10.42 27.61 -15.21
N SER A 183 11.17 27.32 -16.25
CA SER A 183 11.52 28.27 -17.32
C SER A 183 11.53 27.54 -18.67
N GLY A 184 10.74 28.01 -19.63
CA GLY A 184 10.61 27.40 -20.95
C GLY A 184 10.11 25.95 -20.89
N ALA A 185 9.08 25.67 -20.06
CA ALA A 185 8.53 24.33 -19.81
C ALA A 185 9.56 23.32 -19.24
N LEU A 186 10.66 23.78 -18.65
CA LEU A 186 11.70 22.98 -18.03
C LEU A 186 11.95 23.45 -16.60
N ALA A 187 12.13 22.48 -15.68
CA ALA A 187 12.63 22.74 -14.32
C ALA A 187 14.12 22.36 -14.26
N HIS A 188 14.96 23.32 -13.86
CA HIS A 188 16.42 23.15 -13.83
C HIS A 188 16.89 22.74 -12.45
N THR A 189 17.64 21.66 -12.35
CA THR A 189 18.20 21.14 -11.09
C THR A 189 19.67 20.75 -11.28
N VAL A 190 20.34 20.40 -10.18
CA VAL A 190 21.70 19.83 -10.20
C VAL A 190 21.77 18.53 -11.03
N PHE A 191 20.67 17.77 -11.11
CA PHE A 191 20.58 16.54 -11.91
C PHE A 191 20.18 16.80 -13.37
N GLY A 192 20.16 18.05 -13.82
CA GLY A 192 19.79 18.45 -15.17
C GLY A 192 18.36 18.99 -15.27
N ARG A 193 17.78 18.86 -16.47
CA ARG A 193 16.49 19.45 -16.82
C ARG A 193 15.38 18.43 -16.80
N PHE A 194 14.25 18.78 -16.18
CA PHE A 194 13.04 17.98 -16.13
C PHE A 194 11.91 18.69 -16.87
N LEU A 195 11.16 17.93 -17.67
CA LEU A 195 10.01 18.46 -18.40
C LEU A 195 8.88 18.81 -17.41
N ALA A 196 8.32 20.01 -17.55
CA ALA A 196 7.18 20.51 -16.78
C ALA A 196 6.10 21.05 -17.75
N PRO A 197 5.51 20.20 -18.61
CA PRO A 197 4.59 20.63 -19.64
C PRO A 197 3.32 21.22 -19.02
N GLY A 198 2.87 22.36 -19.54
CA GLY A 198 1.65 23.03 -19.07
C GLY A 198 1.79 23.78 -17.73
N VAL A 199 2.99 23.83 -17.16
CA VAL A 199 3.28 24.64 -15.98
C VAL A 199 3.83 26.00 -16.44
N PRO A 200 3.25 27.14 -15.95
CA PRO A 200 3.73 28.48 -16.34
C PRO A 200 5.15 28.75 -15.85
N ASP A 201 5.89 29.57 -16.61
CA ASP A 201 7.21 30.05 -16.21
C ASP A 201 7.14 30.81 -14.87
N GLY A 202 8.19 30.69 -14.06
CA GLY A 202 8.26 31.25 -12.71
C GLY A 202 7.52 30.42 -11.64
N THR A 203 6.80 29.35 -12.04
CA THR A 203 6.14 28.47 -11.07
C THR A 203 7.16 27.57 -10.38
N GLN A 204 7.07 27.50 -9.05
CA GLN A 204 7.83 26.49 -8.28
C GLN A 204 7.22 25.11 -8.46
N VAL A 205 8.07 24.12 -8.67
CA VAL A 205 7.68 22.71 -8.80
C VAL A 205 8.47 21.84 -7.85
N ASP A 206 7.81 20.80 -7.34
CA ASP A 206 8.46 19.67 -6.69
C ASP A 206 8.71 18.57 -7.73
N ILE A 207 9.97 18.20 -7.91
CA ILE A 207 10.40 17.04 -8.69
C ILE A 207 10.56 15.89 -7.71
N VAL A 208 9.66 14.92 -7.81
CA VAL A 208 9.53 13.82 -6.85
C VAL A 208 9.98 12.51 -7.48
N PHE A 209 10.82 11.78 -6.78
CA PHE A 209 11.28 10.46 -7.22
C PHE A 209 11.52 9.52 -6.03
N ARG A 210 11.35 8.24 -6.28
CA ARG A 210 11.53 7.21 -5.24
C ARG A 210 13.00 6.88 -5.01
N PRO A 211 13.40 6.46 -3.80
CA PRO A 211 14.80 6.15 -3.46
C PRO A 211 15.47 5.15 -4.41
N GLN A 212 14.74 4.14 -4.93
CA GLN A 212 15.28 3.16 -5.88
C GLN A 212 15.59 3.74 -7.28
N HIS A 213 15.19 4.99 -7.56
CA HIS A 213 15.47 5.68 -8.82
C HIS A 213 16.67 6.63 -8.72
N LEU A 214 17.27 6.75 -7.54
CA LEU A 214 18.56 7.41 -7.34
C LEU A 214 19.67 6.39 -7.57
N ARG A 215 20.50 6.62 -8.57
CA ARG A 215 21.66 5.80 -8.89
C ARG A 215 22.91 6.36 -8.26
N ILE A 216 23.78 5.48 -7.78
CA ILE A 216 25.02 5.80 -7.09
C ILE A 216 26.18 5.33 -7.95
N ASP A 217 27.16 6.18 -8.17
CA ASP A 217 28.43 5.82 -8.77
C ASP A 217 29.60 6.27 -7.88
N PHE A 218 30.70 5.52 -7.93
CA PHE A 218 31.90 5.85 -7.20
C PHE A 218 32.70 6.92 -7.93
N ASP A 219 33.31 7.82 -7.18
CA ASP A 219 34.18 8.85 -7.75
C ASP A 219 35.55 8.25 -8.10
N ARG A 220 35.61 7.50 -9.22
CA ARG A 220 36.80 6.80 -9.63
C ARG A 220 37.91 7.73 -10.19
N ALA A 221 37.54 8.91 -10.65
CA ALA A 221 38.47 9.83 -11.32
C ALA A 221 38.19 11.31 -11.03
N GLY A 222 37.35 11.64 -10.05
CA GLY A 222 36.99 13.01 -9.71
C GLY A 222 36.08 13.72 -10.73
N LYS A 223 35.60 13.01 -11.76
CA LYS A 223 34.84 13.60 -12.87
C LYS A 223 33.38 13.13 -12.92
N GLY A 224 33.04 12.10 -12.13
CA GLY A 224 31.71 11.46 -12.15
C GLY A 224 31.35 10.80 -13.49
N PRO A 225 30.17 10.15 -13.56
CA PRO A 225 29.68 9.54 -14.78
C PRO A 225 29.24 10.59 -15.80
N LEU A 226 29.36 10.27 -17.09
CA LEU A 226 28.83 11.10 -18.14
C LEU A 226 27.31 11.05 -18.15
N PRO A 227 26.62 12.17 -18.43
CA PRO A 227 25.16 12.21 -18.54
C PRO A 227 24.66 11.27 -19.63
N THR A 228 23.57 10.57 -19.35
CA THR A 228 22.84 9.78 -20.36
C THR A 228 21.46 10.40 -20.64
N SER A 229 20.78 9.90 -21.65
CA SER A 229 19.42 10.36 -21.97
C SER A 229 18.43 10.07 -20.84
N THR A 230 18.64 9.01 -20.07
CA THR A 230 17.77 8.57 -18.98
C THR A 230 18.22 9.06 -17.61
N ASP A 231 19.52 9.11 -17.33
CA ASP A 231 20.05 9.34 -16.00
C ASP A 231 20.43 10.81 -15.70
N GLY A 232 20.39 11.68 -16.70
CA GLY A 232 20.65 13.10 -16.48
C GLY A 232 22.10 13.42 -16.12
N THR A 233 22.31 14.54 -15.43
CA THR A 233 23.62 15.04 -14.96
C THR A 233 23.93 14.42 -13.61
N ALA A 234 25.19 14.03 -13.39
CA ALA A 234 25.65 13.56 -12.11
C ALA A 234 25.89 14.73 -11.15
N ALA A 235 25.47 14.58 -9.92
CA ALA A 235 25.71 15.53 -8.82
C ALA A 235 26.52 14.86 -7.71
N ARG A 236 27.41 15.63 -7.10
CA ARG A 236 28.26 15.16 -6.03
C ARG A 236 27.54 15.22 -4.69
N ALA A 237 27.74 14.18 -3.87
CA ALA A 237 27.16 14.09 -2.55
C ALA A 237 28.07 13.33 -1.60
N VAL A 238 27.86 13.51 -0.30
CA VAL A 238 28.58 12.84 0.77
C VAL A 238 27.64 11.88 1.48
N VAL A 239 28.11 10.66 1.74
CA VAL A 239 27.36 9.67 2.53
C VAL A 239 27.21 10.18 3.95
N ALA A 240 25.98 10.39 4.40
CA ALA A 240 25.67 10.71 5.77
C ALA A 240 25.51 9.44 6.61
N ARG A 241 24.82 8.44 6.07
CA ARG A 241 24.52 7.19 6.75
C ARG A 241 24.17 6.09 5.77
N ALA A 242 24.54 4.84 6.10
CA ALA A 242 24.11 3.64 5.40
C ALA A 242 23.58 2.62 6.40
N ARG A 243 22.50 1.90 6.04
CA ARG A 243 21.88 0.84 6.84
C ARG A 243 21.48 -0.32 5.96
N PHE A 244 21.77 -1.52 6.43
CA PHE A 244 21.26 -2.73 5.80
C PHE A 244 19.89 -3.09 6.39
N MET A 245 18.91 -3.30 5.52
CA MET A 245 17.52 -3.57 5.89
C MET A 245 17.10 -5.04 5.68
N GLY A 246 18.07 -5.91 5.38
CA GLY A 246 17.87 -7.35 5.16
C GLY A 246 18.00 -7.74 3.69
N ASN A 247 17.17 -7.23 2.82
CA ASN A 247 17.18 -7.49 1.37
C ASN A 247 17.78 -6.34 0.55
N GLU A 248 17.90 -5.17 1.16
CA GLU A 248 18.39 -3.94 0.53
C GLU A 248 19.15 -3.07 1.53
N SER A 249 19.85 -2.07 1.04
CA SER A 249 20.54 -1.07 1.83
C SER A 249 19.93 0.31 1.58
N LEU A 250 19.59 1.02 2.65
CA LEU A 250 19.18 2.40 2.61
C LEU A 250 20.39 3.30 2.87
N VAL A 251 20.69 4.20 1.93
CA VAL A 251 21.80 5.15 2.04
C VAL A 251 21.26 6.58 2.00
N GLU A 252 21.65 7.37 2.97
CA GLU A 252 21.34 8.79 3.08
C GLU A 252 22.56 9.62 2.65
N PHE A 253 22.31 10.60 1.77
CA PHE A 253 23.32 11.48 1.21
C PHE A 253 23.03 12.93 1.56
N VAL A 254 24.08 13.70 1.79
CA VAL A 254 24.03 15.18 1.84
C VAL A 254 24.60 15.70 0.54
N MET A 255 23.84 16.51 -0.16
CA MET A 255 24.24 17.10 -1.44
C MET A 255 25.25 18.23 -1.24
N ASP A 256 26.34 18.24 -2.03
CA ASP A 256 27.41 19.25 -1.88
C ASP A 256 26.93 20.68 -2.25
N HIS A 257 25.94 20.81 -3.14
CA HIS A 257 25.55 22.10 -3.69
C HIS A 257 24.65 22.93 -2.76
N ASP A 258 23.80 22.29 -1.94
CA ASP A 258 22.81 22.96 -1.11
C ASP A 258 22.61 22.34 0.29
N GLY A 259 23.32 21.24 0.60
CA GLY A 259 23.20 20.54 1.86
C GLY A 259 21.88 19.74 2.02
N SER A 260 21.04 19.65 0.99
CA SER A 260 19.83 18.86 1.03
C SER A 260 20.13 17.35 1.20
N THR A 261 19.18 16.64 1.80
CA THR A 261 19.33 15.19 2.03
C THR A 261 18.52 14.40 1.01
N LEU A 262 19.17 13.42 0.36
CA LEU A 262 18.55 12.45 -0.51
C LEU A 262 18.76 11.04 0.01
N ARG A 263 17.81 10.15 -0.29
CA ARG A 263 17.87 8.72 0.07
C ARG A 263 17.92 7.86 -1.17
N ALA A 264 18.78 6.84 -1.14
CA ALA A 264 18.80 5.78 -2.15
C ALA A 264 18.54 4.43 -1.51
N THR A 265 17.78 3.60 -2.19
CA THR A 265 17.63 2.18 -1.86
C THR A 265 18.39 1.37 -2.89
N VAL A 266 19.33 0.55 -2.43
CA VAL A 266 20.21 -0.28 -3.25
C VAL A 266 19.97 -1.75 -2.92
N PRO A 267 19.69 -2.61 -3.91
CA PRO A 267 19.59 -4.05 -3.68
C PRO A 267 20.86 -4.61 -3.05
N ASN A 268 20.68 -5.61 -2.20
CA ASN A 268 21.79 -6.28 -1.51
C ASN A 268 22.55 -5.39 -0.50
N VAL A 269 23.72 -5.87 -0.07
CA VAL A 269 24.55 -5.19 0.91
C VAL A 269 25.38 -4.10 0.23
N PHE A 270 25.08 -2.85 0.55
CA PHE A 270 25.85 -1.68 0.13
C PHE A 270 25.98 -0.71 1.31
N LEU A 271 27.10 -0.76 2.02
CA LEU A 271 27.33 -0.01 3.26
C LEU A 271 28.57 0.90 3.14
N PRO A 272 28.49 1.96 2.33
CA PRO A 272 29.58 2.92 2.24
C PRO A 272 29.81 3.61 3.59
N GLN A 273 31.10 3.97 3.85
CA GLN A 273 31.46 4.68 5.06
C GLN A 273 30.86 6.10 5.07
N PRO A 274 30.36 6.60 6.22
CA PRO A 274 30.02 8.01 6.36
C PRO A 274 31.20 8.92 5.97
N GLY A 275 30.90 10.01 5.27
CA GLY A 275 31.92 10.91 4.72
C GLY A 275 32.47 10.50 3.34
N ALA A 276 32.16 9.30 2.84
CA ALA A 276 32.55 8.92 1.49
C ALA A 276 31.85 9.80 0.44
N VAL A 277 32.63 10.25 -0.54
CA VAL A 277 32.12 11.07 -1.65
C VAL A 277 31.65 10.17 -2.78
N MET A 278 30.47 10.46 -3.30
CA MET A 278 29.85 9.69 -4.38
C MET A 278 29.16 10.62 -5.39
N TRP A 279 28.98 10.10 -6.58
CA TRP A 279 28.21 10.76 -7.63
C TRP A 279 26.83 10.13 -7.70
N LEU A 280 25.80 10.98 -7.71
CA LEU A 280 24.41 10.58 -7.79
C LEU A 280 23.83 11.00 -9.13
N THR A 281 23.03 10.14 -9.74
CA THR A 281 22.20 10.46 -10.91
C THR A 281 20.78 10.03 -10.65
N VAL A 282 19.81 10.71 -11.25
CA VAL A 282 18.39 10.42 -11.10
C VAL A 282 17.82 9.92 -12.41
N ARG A 283 17.08 8.83 -12.38
CA ARG A 283 16.33 8.32 -13.52
C ARG A 283 15.19 9.27 -13.88
N ARG A 284 15.41 10.15 -14.87
CA ARG A 284 14.45 11.19 -15.27
C ARG A 284 13.11 10.64 -15.75
N ASP A 285 13.12 9.45 -16.37
CA ASP A 285 11.92 8.73 -16.81
C ASP A 285 11.04 8.19 -15.66
N ARG A 286 11.53 8.29 -14.42
CA ARG A 286 10.87 7.83 -13.19
C ARG A 286 10.60 8.95 -12.20
N CYS A 287 10.69 10.20 -12.64
CA CYS A 287 10.39 11.38 -11.84
C CYS A 287 9.00 11.90 -12.16
N PHE A 288 8.39 12.50 -11.14
CA PHE A 288 7.12 13.21 -11.25
C PHE A 288 7.37 14.69 -10.98
N VAL A 289 6.72 15.56 -11.73
CA VAL A 289 6.84 17.01 -11.57
C VAL A 289 5.48 17.57 -11.18
N PHE A 290 5.38 18.14 -9.99
CA PHE A 290 4.14 18.70 -9.46
C PHE A 290 4.30 20.19 -9.17
N PRO A 291 3.35 21.06 -9.59
CA PRO A 291 3.32 22.44 -9.17
C PRO A 291 3.20 22.55 -7.64
N VAL A 292 3.99 23.43 -7.04
CA VAL A 292 3.82 23.76 -5.63
C VAL A 292 2.66 24.73 -5.52
N HIS A 293 1.50 24.24 -5.08
CA HIS A 293 0.40 25.12 -4.75
C HIS A 293 0.76 25.86 -3.46
N ALA A 294 0.65 27.18 -3.47
CA ALA A 294 0.72 27.95 -2.23
C ALA A 294 -0.33 27.37 -1.27
N ALA A 295 0.11 26.94 -0.10
CA ALA A 295 -0.81 26.49 0.94
C ALA A 295 -1.80 27.64 1.18
N GLY A 296 -3.08 27.43 0.80
CA GLY A 296 -4.16 28.34 1.11
C GLY A 296 -4.54 28.23 2.60
#